data_00c5b5be601b45457fbfba1b9d11e2b1
#
_entry.id   00c5b5be601b45457fbfba1b9d11e2b1
#
_cell.length_a   1.000
_cell.length_b   1.000
_cell.length_c   1.000
_cell.angle_alpha   90.00
_cell.angle_beta   90.00
_cell.angle_gamma   90.00
#
_symmetry.space_group_name_H-M   'P 1'
#
loop_
_entity.id
_entity.type
_entity.pdbx_description
1 polymer ?
#
loop_
_entity_poly.entity_id
_entity_poly.type
_entity_poly.pdbx_seq_one_letter_code
_entity_poly.pdbx_strand_id
1 'polypeptide(L)'
;MIKFVVPILTIDKEQTIDFYCKLGFVVVSKDLLFRAPSIYLHLYEGTPESVAHRKKGDELDLLFSIHVEEIAPIKQQLLTNNILIENDYDIPVGEYLYIRDPNGYRICLYELFVP
;
A
#
# COMPACT_ATOMS: atom_id res chain seq x y z
N MET A 1 19.59 -13.20 5.75
CA MET A 1 18.44 -12.87 4.90
C MET A 1 18.15 -11.39 4.99
N ILE A 2 17.93 -10.74 3.86
CA ILE A 2 17.57 -9.33 3.81
C ILE A 2 16.04 -9.22 3.82
N LYS A 3 15.52 -8.34 4.69
CA LYS A 3 14.10 -8.08 4.78
C LYS A 3 13.86 -6.61 4.46
N PHE A 4 12.87 -6.34 3.63
CA PHE A 4 12.43 -4.98 3.37
C PHE A 4 11.28 -4.65 4.33
N VAL A 5 11.50 -3.68 5.20
CA VAL A 5 10.50 -3.26 6.19
C VAL A 5 10.14 -1.80 5.93
N VAL A 6 8.86 -1.54 5.72
CA VAL A 6 8.35 -0.18 5.55
C VAL A 6 7.71 0.24 6.86
N PRO A 7 8.25 1.26 7.54
CA PRO A 7 7.61 1.77 8.75
C PRO A 7 6.42 2.64 8.38
N ILE A 8 5.30 2.42 9.05
CA ILE A 8 4.05 3.16 8.82
C ILE A 8 3.58 3.79 10.12
N LEU A 9 3.53 5.13 10.16
CA LEU A 9 2.87 5.86 11.24
C LEU A 9 1.37 5.80 10.99
N THR A 10 0.61 5.28 11.95
CA THR A 10 -0.82 5.09 11.81
C THR A 10 -1.58 5.89 12.86
N ILE A 11 -2.75 6.40 12.45
CA ILE A 11 -3.68 7.07 13.36
C ILE A 11 -4.53 6.02 14.07
N ASP A 12 -4.95 5.00 13.34
CA ASP A 12 -5.78 3.90 13.85
C ASP A 12 -5.20 2.58 13.33
N LYS A 13 -4.56 1.81 14.22
CA LYS A 13 -3.89 0.56 13.85
C LYS A 13 -4.88 -0.50 13.32
N GLU A 14 -6.03 -0.65 13.97
CA GLU A 14 -7.01 -1.66 13.56
C GLU A 14 -7.51 -1.39 12.14
N GLN A 15 -7.84 -0.15 11.84
CA GLN A 15 -8.31 0.24 10.52
C GLN A 15 -7.21 0.03 9.46
N THR A 16 -5.97 0.36 9.82
CA THR A 16 -4.82 0.19 8.92
C THR A 16 -4.54 -1.29 8.65
N ILE A 17 -4.59 -2.14 9.68
CA ILE A 17 -4.44 -3.59 9.53
C ILE A 17 -5.52 -4.14 8.60
N ASP A 18 -6.77 -3.76 8.82
CA ASP A 18 -7.89 -4.22 7.98
C ASP A 18 -7.67 -3.86 6.52
N PHE A 19 -7.26 -2.63 6.26
CA PHE A 19 -6.98 -2.18 4.90
C PHE A 19 -5.89 -3.02 4.22
N TYR A 20 -4.74 -3.19 4.88
CA TYR A 20 -3.63 -3.92 4.28
C TYR A 20 -3.91 -5.42 4.15
N CYS A 21 -4.70 -6.00 5.04
CA CYS A 21 -5.14 -7.39 4.88
C CYS A 21 -5.97 -7.57 3.62
N LYS A 22 -6.77 -6.58 3.24
CA LYS A 22 -7.52 -6.60 1.97
C LYS A 22 -6.61 -6.54 0.75
N LEU A 23 -5.38 -6.06 0.90
CA LEU A 23 -4.36 -6.05 -0.15
C LEU A 23 -3.50 -7.32 -0.17
N GLY A 24 -3.81 -8.30 0.67
CA GLY A 24 -3.07 -9.55 0.69
C GLY A 24 -1.98 -9.64 1.76
N PHE A 25 -1.85 -8.64 2.63
CA PHE A 25 -0.96 -8.73 3.77
C PHE A 25 -1.56 -9.62 4.86
N VAL A 26 -0.70 -10.26 5.64
CA VAL A 26 -1.10 -11.07 6.79
C VAL A 26 -0.37 -10.58 8.05
N VAL A 27 -1.02 -10.68 9.19
CA VAL A 27 -0.40 -10.33 10.47
C VAL A 27 0.52 -11.47 10.89
N VAL A 28 1.82 -11.17 11.05
CA VAL A 28 2.81 -12.19 11.45
C VAL A 28 3.23 -12.03 12.91
N SER A 29 3.09 -10.84 13.47
CA SER A 29 3.27 -10.58 14.89
C SER A 29 2.62 -9.24 15.22
N LYS A 30 2.70 -8.81 16.48
CA LYS A 30 2.11 -7.52 16.88
C LYS A 30 2.70 -6.39 16.03
N ASP A 31 1.84 -5.63 15.38
CA ASP A 31 2.19 -4.46 14.57
C ASP A 31 3.09 -4.76 13.37
N LEU A 32 3.22 -6.04 12.99
CA LEU A 32 4.02 -6.44 11.85
C LEU A 32 3.18 -7.23 10.86
N LEU A 33 3.08 -6.71 9.64
CA LEU A 33 2.36 -7.34 8.54
C LEU A 33 3.34 -7.82 7.48
N PHE A 34 2.98 -8.87 6.75
CA PHE A 34 3.81 -9.44 5.70
C PHE A 34 2.99 -9.73 4.46
N ARG A 35 3.56 -9.47 3.28
CA ARG A 35 3.05 -9.93 2.00
C ARG A 35 4.19 -10.55 1.20
N ALA A 36 3.93 -11.76 0.68
CA ALA A 36 4.92 -12.45 -0.15
C ALA A 36 5.29 -11.59 -1.37
N PRO A 37 6.53 -11.64 -1.85
CA PRO A 37 7.58 -12.54 -1.39
C PRO A 37 8.41 -12.00 -0.21
N SER A 38 8.42 -10.68 0.05
CA SER A 38 9.35 -10.18 1.06
C SER A 38 9.01 -8.79 1.62
N ILE A 39 7.75 -8.35 1.54
CA ILE A 39 7.37 -7.02 2.00
C ILE A 39 6.84 -7.10 3.43
N TYR A 40 7.48 -6.35 4.33
CA TYR A 40 7.02 -6.20 5.72
C TYR A 40 6.58 -4.78 5.97
N LEU A 41 5.48 -4.62 6.69
CA LEU A 41 5.00 -3.32 7.15
C LEU A 41 5.03 -3.34 8.67
N HIS A 42 5.72 -2.38 9.27
CA HIS A 42 5.77 -2.24 10.73
C HIS A 42 4.97 -1.00 11.12
N LEU A 43 3.90 -1.22 11.87
CA LEU A 43 2.97 -0.16 12.25
C LEU A 43 3.43 0.51 13.54
N TYR A 44 3.48 1.83 13.52
CA TYR A 44 3.80 2.66 14.68
C TYR A 44 2.62 3.58 14.97
N GLU A 45 2.32 3.76 16.24
CA GLU A 45 1.27 4.67 16.64
C GLU A 45 1.69 6.12 16.38
N GLY A 46 0.84 6.86 15.70
CA GLY A 46 1.06 8.26 15.36
C GLY A 46 -0.14 9.11 15.70
N THR A 47 0.01 10.42 15.52
CA THR A 47 -1.07 11.40 15.65
C THR A 47 -1.39 11.95 14.27
N PRO A 48 -2.56 12.60 14.10
CA PRO A 48 -2.86 13.27 12.82
C PRO A 48 -1.75 14.23 12.39
N GLU A 49 -1.13 14.93 13.35
CA GLU A 49 -0.03 15.87 13.06
C GLU A 49 1.23 15.16 12.60
N SER A 50 1.61 14.05 13.26
CA SER A 50 2.83 13.32 12.89
C SER A 50 2.67 12.65 11.52
N VAL A 51 1.50 12.11 11.20
CA VAL A 51 1.20 11.53 9.89
C VAL A 51 1.24 12.61 8.81
N ALA A 52 0.63 13.76 9.06
CA ALA A 52 0.65 14.88 8.12
C ALA A 52 2.06 15.39 7.88
N HIS A 53 2.88 15.47 8.93
CA HIS A 53 4.28 15.89 8.82
C HIS A 53 5.09 14.93 7.95
N ARG A 54 4.91 13.63 8.14
CA ARG A 54 5.59 12.63 7.33
C ARG A 54 5.20 12.74 5.85
N LYS A 55 3.91 12.95 5.55
CA LYS A 55 3.45 13.09 4.17
C LYS A 55 4.02 14.32 3.47
N LYS A 56 4.26 15.41 4.19
CA LYS A 56 4.87 16.62 3.62
C LYS A 56 6.30 16.42 3.14
N GLY A 57 7.01 15.46 3.72
CA GLY A 57 8.39 15.17 3.33
C GLY A 57 8.51 14.44 2.00
N ASP A 58 7.39 14.00 1.42
CA ASP A 58 7.36 13.25 0.18
C ASP A 58 6.46 13.98 -0.82
N GLU A 59 7.05 14.50 -1.90
CA GLU A 59 6.32 15.24 -2.93
C GLU A 59 5.20 14.43 -3.57
N LEU A 60 5.36 13.10 -3.63
CA LEU A 60 4.38 12.22 -4.25
C LEU A 60 3.42 11.60 -3.25
N ASP A 61 3.60 11.82 -1.94
CA ASP A 61 2.86 11.12 -0.89
C ASP A 61 2.97 9.59 -1.01
N LEU A 62 3.93 9.11 -1.80
CA LEU A 62 4.04 7.70 -2.13
C LEU A 62 4.72 6.94 -1.00
N LEU A 63 4.02 5.98 -0.39
CA LEU A 63 4.58 5.16 0.65
C LEU A 63 5.44 4.05 0.06
N PHE A 64 4.90 3.31 -0.90
CA PHE A 64 5.63 2.28 -1.65
C PHE A 64 4.87 1.88 -2.91
N SER A 65 5.55 1.13 -3.78
CA SER A 65 4.96 0.56 -4.99
C SER A 65 5.01 -0.95 -4.91
N ILE A 66 3.97 -1.60 -5.42
CA ILE A 66 3.90 -3.06 -5.50
C ILE A 66 3.77 -3.45 -6.96
N HIS A 67 4.71 -4.27 -7.45
CA HIS A 67 4.61 -4.89 -8.76
C HIS A 67 3.74 -6.13 -8.65
N VAL A 68 2.72 -6.24 -9.49
CA VAL A 68 1.82 -7.39 -9.53
C VAL A 68 1.92 -8.05 -10.91
N GLU A 69 1.67 -9.35 -10.97
CA GLU A 69 1.71 -10.07 -12.26
C GLU A 69 0.56 -9.65 -13.17
N GLU A 70 -0.63 -9.48 -12.60
CA GLU A 70 -1.82 -9.05 -13.34
C GLU A 70 -2.58 -7.99 -12.54
N ILE A 71 -2.82 -6.83 -13.16
CA ILE A 71 -3.51 -5.72 -12.50
C ILE A 71 -5.03 -5.90 -12.50
N ALA A 72 -5.60 -6.57 -13.51
CA ALA A 72 -7.05 -6.70 -13.62
C ALA A 72 -7.72 -7.40 -12.43
N PRO A 73 -7.21 -8.53 -11.91
CA PRO A 73 -7.78 -9.13 -10.70
C PRO A 73 -7.65 -8.23 -9.49
N ILE A 74 -6.57 -7.47 -9.39
CA ILE A 74 -6.35 -6.53 -8.28
C ILE A 74 -7.39 -5.41 -8.32
N LYS A 75 -7.65 -4.84 -9.50
CA LYS A 75 -8.70 -3.83 -9.65
C LYS A 75 -10.06 -4.35 -9.16
N GLN A 76 -10.38 -5.59 -9.52
CA GLN A 76 -11.64 -6.20 -9.12
C GLN A 76 -11.71 -6.36 -7.60
N GLN A 77 -10.61 -6.79 -6.97
CA GLN A 77 -10.55 -6.90 -5.51
C GLN A 77 -10.71 -5.55 -4.82
N LEU A 78 -10.09 -4.51 -5.37
CA LEU A 78 -10.22 -3.16 -4.82
C LEU A 78 -11.66 -2.67 -4.87
N LEU A 79 -12.34 -2.87 -6.00
CA LEU A 79 -13.75 -2.51 -6.15
C LEU A 79 -14.62 -3.30 -5.18
N THR A 80 -14.40 -4.60 -5.07
CA THR A 80 -15.17 -5.48 -4.18
C THR A 80 -15.02 -5.06 -2.72
N ASN A 81 -13.84 -4.58 -2.34
CA ASN A 81 -13.54 -4.14 -0.97
C ASN A 81 -13.82 -2.65 -0.75
N ASN A 82 -14.45 -1.98 -1.71
CA ASN A 82 -14.78 -0.55 -1.64
C ASN A 82 -13.54 0.35 -1.45
N ILE A 83 -12.41 -0.06 -2.03
CA ILE A 83 -11.21 0.75 -2.01
C ILE A 83 -11.20 1.61 -3.28
N LEU A 84 -11.17 2.93 -3.10
CA LEU A 84 -11.19 3.87 -4.21
C LEU A 84 -9.88 3.85 -4.99
N ILE A 85 -9.96 3.67 -6.30
CA ILE A 85 -8.82 3.85 -7.20
C ILE A 85 -8.74 5.33 -7.52
N GLU A 86 -7.66 5.98 -7.09
CA GLU A 86 -7.49 7.43 -7.26
C GLU A 86 -7.12 7.80 -8.69
N ASN A 87 -6.16 7.07 -9.26
CA ASN A 87 -5.71 7.26 -10.63
C ASN A 87 -5.39 5.91 -11.24
N ASP A 88 -5.67 5.75 -12.54
CA ASP A 88 -5.43 4.53 -13.29
C ASP A 88 -4.85 4.94 -14.64
N TYR A 89 -3.62 4.51 -14.92
CA TYR A 89 -2.89 4.89 -16.12
C TYR A 89 -2.46 3.70 -16.94
N ASP A 90 -2.77 3.75 -18.25
CA ASP A 90 -2.24 2.80 -19.22
C ASP A 90 -1.05 3.45 -19.92
N ILE A 91 0.07 2.75 -19.97
CA ILE A 91 1.25 3.16 -20.72
C ILE A 91 1.65 2.03 -21.66
N PRO A 92 2.46 2.30 -22.72
CA PRO A 92 2.79 1.25 -23.70
C PRO A 92 3.40 -0.01 -23.10
N VAL A 93 4.11 0.09 -21.97
CA VAL A 93 4.81 -1.03 -21.35
C VAL A 93 4.13 -1.57 -20.10
N GLY A 94 2.94 -1.05 -19.74
CA GLY A 94 2.28 -1.52 -18.54
C GLY A 94 1.05 -0.71 -18.16
N GLU A 95 0.59 -0.96 -16.96
CA GLU A 95 -0.52 -0.24 -16.35
C GLU A 95 -0.18 -0.01 -14.88
N TYR A 96 -0.53 1.16 -14.34
CA TYR A 96 -0.36 1.42 -12.91
C TYR A 96 -1.53 2.23 -12.38
N LEU A 97 -1.81 2.04 -11.10
CA LEU A 97 -2.87 2.76 -10.41
C LEU A 97 -2.43 3.17 -9.01
N TYR A 98 -3.12 4.16 -8.47
CA TYR A 98 -2.86 4.67 -7.13
C TYR A 98 -4.08 4.48 -6.25
N ILE A 99 -3.84 4.09 -5.00
CA ILE A 99 -4.86 4.03 -3.95
C ILE A 99 -4.34 4.77 -2.72
N ARG A 100 -5.22 5.05 -1.77
CA ARG A 100 -4.87 5.68 -0.49
C ARG A 100 -5.17 4.72 0.64
N ASP A 101 -4.25 4.61 1.60
CA ASP A 101 -4.53 3.88 2.83
C ASP A 101 -5.34 4.74 3.81
N PRO A 102 -5.78 4.20 4.97
CA PRO A 102 -6.58 4.98 5.93
C PRO A 102 -5.87 6.19 6.52
N ASN A 103 -4.55 6.25 6.44
CA ASN A 103 -3.77 7.40 6.92
C ASN A 103 -3.57 8.44 5.83
N GLY A 104 -4.03 8.15 4.61
CA GLY A 104 -3.87 9.02 3.46
C GLY A 104 -2.57 8.83 2.68
N TYR A 105 -1.77 7.82 3.00
CA TYR A 105 -0.57 7.51 2.22
C TYR A 105 -0.97 6.92 0.87
N ARG A 106 -0.25 7.34 -0.16
CA ARG A 106 -0.47 6.83 -1.52
C ARG A 106 0.32 5.54 -1.73
N ILE A 107 -0.30 4.56 -2.35
CA ILE A 107 0.31 3.29 -2.73
C ILE A 107 0.13 3.11 -4.23
N CYS A 108 1.20 2.72 -4.92
CA CYS A 108 1.17 2.41 -6.35
C CYS A 108 1.13 0.89 -6.54
N LEU A 109 0.19 0.44 -7.37
CA LEU A 109 0.13 -0.95 -7.83
C LEU A 109 0.36 -0.92 -9.33
N TYR A 110 1.27 -1.76 -9.84
CA TYR A 110 1.60 -1.72 -11.26
C TYR A 110 1.92 -3.09 -11.83
N GLU A 111 1.62 -3.23 -13.12
CA GLU A 111 1.94 -4.39 -13.94
C GLU A 111 2.78 -3.92 -15.12
N LEU A 112 3.86 -4.64 -15.43
CA LEU A 112 4.64 -4.40 -16.64
C LEU A 112 4.28 -5.46 -17.68
N PHE A 113 4.04 -5.02 -18.92
CA PHE A 113 3.69 -5.91 -20.04
C PHE A 113 4.91 -6.52 -20.73
N VAL A 114 6.11 -6.11 -20.31
CA VAL A 114 7.35 -6.66 -20.87
C VAL A 114 7.75 -7.92 -20.10
N PRO A 115 8.29 -8.93 -20.79
CA PRO A 115 8.70 -10.17 -20.16
C PRO A 115 9.90 -9.98 -19.23
#